data_7da81902f9ed05da9852efb6c02f38b1
#
_entry.id   7da81902f9ed05da9852efb6c02f38b1
#
_cell.length_a   1.000
_cell.length_b   1.000
_cell.length_c   1.000
_cell.angle_alpha   90.00
_cell.angle_beta   90.00
_cell.angle_gamma   90.00
#
_symmetry.space_group_name_H-M   'P 1'
#
loop_
_entity.id
_entity.type
_entity.pdbx_description
1 polymer ?
#
loop_
_entity_poly.entity_id
_entity_poly.type
_entity_poly.pdbx_seq_one_letter_code
_entity_poly.pdbx_strand_id
1 'polypeptide(L)'
;MTILFLTSVNDEKRHCFYDFPGARMLFDDPKDLDAETLASVDAIFGNPSRDLVEKCANLRWIQLNSAGANKYSWLPEHIVLTNASGAYGPAISEHMLGCTLGIMKNLFRYHDLQKRKDWRNLGSVRMLETSVVLSVGAGDIGGHYLHKCKSLGAYTIGIRRKAHEKAPYEDESLAFSQVDDVLPRADIVALSLPETRETIGFFDYRRLSLMKKDAILLNVGRGSAVVTDDLVRIVNEGHLAGVHLDVTDPEPLPEDHPLWNTERIYVTPHIAGRFNAEVTLDRVLDIFSKNLAHALKNEPFENVVDRSIGY
;
A
#
# COMPACT_ATOMS: atom_id res chain seq x y z
N MET A 1 19.10 -12.07 22.56
CA MET A 1 17.74 -11.73 22.13
C MET A 1 17.22 -12.87 21.27
N THR A 2 16.05 -13.45 21.59
CA THR A 2 15.41 -14.55 20.83
C THR A 2 14.36 -13.96 19.88
N ILE A 3 14.45 -14.25 18.58
CA ILE A 3 13.61 -13.67 17.55
C ILE A 3 12.89 -14.76 16.77
N LEU A 4 11.57 -14.67 16.72
CA LEU A 4 10.72 -15.58 15.96
C LEU A 4 10.42 -15.01 14.58
N PHE A 5 10.79 -15.74 13.53
CA PHE A 5 10.51 -15.40 12.14
C PHE A 5 9.19 -16.02 11.68
N LEU A 6 8.21 -15.20 11.35
CA LEU A 6 6.94 -15.62 10.73
C LEU A 6 6.93 -15.42 9.22
N THR A 7 7.84 -14.57 8.72
CA THR A 7 7.97 -14.31 7.28
C THR A 7 8.75 -15.44 6.64
N SER A 8 8.17 -16.07 5.61
CA SER A 8 8.89 -17.09 4.85
C SER A 8 10.04 -16.44 4.09
N VAL A 9 11.24 -16.93 4.34
CA VAL A 9 12.48 -16.53 3.66
C VAL A 9 13.20 -17.79 3.15
N ASN A 10 13.84 -17.71 1.99
CA ASN A 10 14.62 -18.82 1.46
C ASN A 10 15.91 -19.01 2.28
N ASP A 11 16.60 -20.14 2.08
CA ASP A 11 17.78 -20.50 2.85
C ASP A 11 18.93 -19.50 2.68
N GLU A 12 19.11 -18.93 1.49
CA GLU A 12 20.13 -17.91 1.23
C GLU A 12 19.93 -16.68 2.12
N LYS A 13 18.69 -16.17 2.19
CA LYS A 13 18.35 -15.03 3.04
C LYS A 13 18.38 -15.38 4.54
N ARG A 14 18.07 -16.63 4.93
CA ARG A 14 18.22 -17.10 6.30
C ARG A 14 19.69 -17.07 6.75
N HIS A 15 20.62 -17.46 5.88
CA HIS A 15 22.05 -17.46 6.19
C HIS A 15 22.56 -16.10 6.67
N CYS A 16 22.02 -15.00 6.17
CA CYS A 16 22.39 -13.65 6.63
C CYS A 16 22.06 -13.39 8.12
N PHE A 17 21.19 -14.19 8.73
CA PHE A 17 20.72 -14.02 10.11
C PHE A 17 21.21 -15.09 11.08
N TYR A 18 21.72 -16.28 10.62
CA TYR A 18 22.16 -17.35 11.51
C TYR A 18 23.25 -16.91 12.50
N ASP A 19 24.17 -16.09 12.03
CA ASP A 19 25.33 -15.65 12.82
C ASP A 19 25.21 -14.19 13.26
N PHE A 20 23.97 -13.66 13.37
CA PHE A 20 23.79 -12.28 13.81
C PHE A 20 24.20 -12.14 15.28
N PRO A 21 25.28 -11.37 15.59
CA PRO A 21 25.82 -11.31 16.93
C PRO A 21 24.80 -10.85 17.99
N GLY A 22 24.61 -11.61 19.04
CA GLY A 22 23.70 -11.27 20.14
C GLY A 22 22.22 -11.61 19.90
N ALA A 23 21.89 -12.26 18.78
CA ALA A 23 20.53 -12.70 18.47
C ALA A 23 20.48 -14.20 18.14
N ARG A 24 19.42 -14.86 18.59
CA ARG A 24 19.06 -16.24 18.23
C ARG A 24 17.81 -16.20 17.38
N MET A 25 17.88 -16.71 16.16
CA MET A 25 16.74 -16.76 15.24
C MET A 25 16.01 -18.09 15.32
N LEU A 26 14.70 -18.06 15.39
CA LEU A 26 13.79 -19.21 15.31
C LEU A 26 13.03 -19.11 14.00
N PHE A 27 13.24 -20.07 13.09
CA PHE A 27 12.59 -20.14 11.78
C PHE A 27 11.52 -21.24 11.70
N ASP A 28 11.27 -21.91 12.83
CA ASP A 28 10.29 -22.98 12.94
C ASP A 28 8.86 -22.42 12.93
N ASP A 29 7.89 -23.22 12.48
CA ASP A 29 6.47 -22.85 12.63
C ASP A 29 6.16 -22.73 14.14
N PRO A 30 5.53 -21.65 14.59
CA PRO A 30 5.15 -21.47 15.99
C PRO A 30 4.35 -22.64 16.60
N LYS A 31 3.68 -23.43 15.76
CA LYS A 31 2.91 -24.61 16.20
C LYS A 31 3.79 -25.76 16.61
N ASP A 32 5.02 -25.82 16.10
CA ASP A 32 6.00 -26.86 16.38
C ASP A 32 6.92 -26.51 17.56
N LEU A 33 6.80 -25.28 18.10
CA LEU A 33 7.56 -24.81 19.25
C LEU A 33 6.83 -25.13 20.57
N ASP A 34 7.57 -25.54 21.57
CA ASP A 34 7.04 -25.73 22.91
C ASP A 34 6.75 -24.41 23.65
N ALA A 35 5.98 -24.48 24.71
CA ALA A 35 5.55 -23.30 25.46
C ALA A 35 6.72 -22.54 26.11
N GLU A 36 7.81 -23.21 26.51
CA GLU A 36 8.99 -22.59 27.10
C GLU A 36 9.75 -21.78 26.06
N THR A 37 9.94 -22.36 24.87
CA THR A 37 10.55 -21.66 23.72
C THR A 37 9.74 -20.43 23.31
N LEU A 38 8.41 -20.55 23.17
CA LEU A 38 7.55 -19.41 22.86
C LEU A 38 7.61 -18.32 23.93
N ALA A 39 7.59 -18.70 25.22
CA ALA A 39 7.71 -17.71 26.30
C ALA A 39 9.05 -16.98 26.31
N SER A 40 10.12 -17.59 25.77
CA SER A 40 11.46 -17.00 25.68
C SER A 40 11.63 -15.99 24.53
N VAL A 41 10.64 -15.84 23.64
CA VAL A 41 10.71 -14.95 22.47
C VAL A 41 10.69 -13.49 22.91
N ASP A 42 11.74 -12.76 22.58
CA ASP A 42 11.88 -11.32 22.85
C ASP A 42 11.31 -10.44 21.72
N ALA A 43 11.39 -10.93 20.47
CA ALA A 43 10.91 -10.20 19.29
C ALA A 43 10.29 -11.12 18.24
N ILE A 44 9.36 -10.58 17.45
CA ILE A 44 8.76 -11.27 16.31
C ILE A 44 9.00 -10.45 15.03
N PHE A 45 9.48 -11.12 13.99
CA PHE A 45 9.53 -10.57 12.63
C PHE A 45 8.43 -11.17 11.76
N GLY A 46 7.47 -10.36 11.37
CA GLY A 46 6.29 -10.73 10.60
C GLY A 46 4.99 -10.25 11.24
N ASN A 47 3.86 -10.78 10.79
CA ASN A 47 2.53 -10.34 11.20
C ASN A 47 1.88 -11.39 12.13
N PRO A 48 2.14 -11.36 13.46
CA PRO A 48 1.61 -12.35 14.39
C PRO A 48 0.11 -12.21 14.63
N SER A 49 -0.54 -13.33 14.95
CA SER A 49 -1.88 -13.32 15.53
C SER A 49 -1.84 -12.91 17.00
N ARG A 50 -2.99 -12.50 17.54
CA ARG A 50 -3.14 -12.18 18.95
C ARG A 50 -2.78 -13.36 19.84
N ASP A 51 -3.28 -14.55 19.52
CA ASP A 51 -3.03 -15.78 20.29
C ASP A 51 -1.53 -16.13 20.36
N LEU A 52 -0.76 -15.83 19.33
CA LEU A 52 0.68 -16.04 19.34
C LEU A 52 1.39 -15.03 20.24
N VAL A 53 1.00 -13.76 20.16
CA VAL A 53 1.56 -12.71 21.03
C VAL A 53 1.30 -13.00 22.50
N GLU A 54 0.12 -13.51 22.87
CA GLU A 54 -0.24 -13.87 24.23
C GLU A 54 0.60 -15.05 24.79
N LYS A 55 1.15 -15.91 23.93
CA LYS A 55 2.05 -17.01 24.30
C LYS A 55 3.51 -16.57 24.52
N CYS A 56 3.91 -15.42 23.99
CA CYS A 56 5.27 -14.90 24.04
C CYS A 56 5.44 -13.97 25.25
N ALA A 57 5.58 -14.52 26.45
CA ALA A 57 5.59 -13.76 27.71
C ALA A 57 6.70 -12.69 27.81
N ASN A 58 7.84 -12.91 27.15
CA ASN A 58 8.98 -11.98 27.13
C ASN A 58 8.96 -10.99 25.96
N LEU A 59 7.90 -10.99 25.13
CA LEU A 59 7.83 -10.19 23.91
C LEU A 59 7.89 -8.69 24.22
N ARG A 60 8.82 -8.00 23.56
CA ARG A 60 9.04 -6.55 23.71
C ARG A 60 9.00 -5.79 22.41
N TRP A 61 9.18 -6.47 21.28
CA TRP A 61 9.23 -5.83 19.96
C TRP A 61 8.60 -6.70 18.88
N ILE A 62 7.82 -6.07 18.00
CA ILE A 62 7.32 -6.67 16.76
C ILE A 62 7.75 -5.80 15.60
N GLN A 63 8.51 -6.38 14.67
CA GLN A 63 8.73 -5.79 13.35
C GLN A 63 7.75 -6.41 12.37
N LEU A 64 6.76 -5.64 11.92
CA LEU A 64 5.86 -6.08 10.87
C LEU A 64 6.59 -6.20 9.53
N ASN A 65 6.23 -7.20 8.74
CA ASN A 65 6.64 -7.30 7.35
C ASN A 65 5.69 -6.54 6.41
N SER A 66 4.68 -5.84 6.91
CA SER A 66 3.76 -4.96 6.18
C SER A 66 3.98 -3.49 6.55
N ALA A 67 3.59 -2.56 5.66
CA ALA A 67 3.55 -1.14 5.98
C ALA A 67 2.30 -0.78 6.81
N GLY A 68 1.17 -1.46 6.57
CA GLY A 68 -0.06 -1.23 7.34
C GLY A 68 -0.02 -1.91 8.71
N ALA A 69 -0.43 -1.18 9.76
CA ALA A 69 -0.42 -1.62 11.16
C ALA A 69 -1.79 -1.55 11.85
N ASN A 70 -2.85 -1.16 11.14
CA ASN A 70 -4.19 -0.93 11.68
C ASN A 70 -4.79 -2.13 12.44
N LYS A 71 -4.38 -3.36 12.11
CA LYS A 71 -4.83 -4.59 12.78
C LYS A 71 -4.23 -4.81 14.18
N TYR A 72 -3.30 -3.97 14.64
CA TYR A 72 -2.55 -4.14 15.88
C TYR A 72 -2.91 -3.15 16.98
N SER A 73 -4.06 -2.49 16.90
CA SER A 73 -4.57 -1.55 17.93
C SER A 73 -4.77 -2.20 19.31
N TRP A 74 -4.92 -3.52 19.36
CA TRP A 74 -5.08 -4.32 20.57
C TRP A 74 -3.75 -4.63 21.29
N LEU A 75 -2.60 -4.37 20.67
CA LEU A 75 -1.29 -4.77 21.20
C LEU A 75 -0.98 -4.00 22.48
N PRO A 76 -0.47 -4.65 23.57
CA PRO A 76 -0.06 -3.99 24.80
C PRO A 76 0.96 -2.87 24.60
N GLU A 77 0.86 -1.78 25.37
CA GLU A 77 1.71 -0.58 25.18
C GLU A 77 3.21 -0.84 25.38
N HIS A 78 3.57 -1.79 26.22
CA HIS A 78 4.97 -2.14 26.49
C HIS A 78 5.67 -2.84 25.31
N ILE A 79 4.93 -3.34 24.32
CA ILE A 79 5.49 -3.96 23.13
C ILE A 79 5.67 -2.88 22.06
N VAL A 80 6.90 -2.62 21.66
CA VAL A 80 7.19 -1.71 20.54
C VAL A 80 6.72 -2.33 19.23
N LEU A 81 6.00 -1.56 18.41
CA LEU A 81 5.56 -1.98 17.09
C LEU A 81 6.27 -1.14 16.03
N THR A 82 6.97 -1.81 15.12
CA THR A 82 7.57 -1.19 13.95
C THR A 82 7.01 -1.80 12.68
N ASN A 83 6.97 -1.06 11.58
CA ASN A 83 6.46 -1.53 10.30
C ASN A 83 7.52 -1.46 9.18
N ALA A 84 7.18 -1.96 8.01
CA ALA A 84 8.05 -1.97 6.84
C ALA A 84 7.77 -0.79 5.89
N SER A 85 7.42 0.38 6.42
CA SER A 85 7.27 1.61 5.62
C SER A 85 8.58 1.94 4.92
N GLY A 86 8.53 2.30 3.62
CA GLY A 86 9.71 2.54 2.79
C GLY A 86 10.15 1.33 1.93
N ALA A 87 9.62 0.12 2.21
CA ALA A 87 9.98 -1.06 1.43
C ALA A 87 9.16 -1.23 0.15
N TYR A 88 7.93 -0.74 0.13
CA TYR A 88 6.91 -1.08 -0.85
C TYR A 88 6.77 -0.09 -2.01
N GLY A 89 7.21 1.14 -1.83
CA GLY A 89 7.02 2.23 -2.78
C GLY A 89 7.41 1.88 -4.22
N PRO A 90 8.60 1.34 -4.50
CA PRO A 90 9.01 1.03 -5.85
C PRO A 90 8.14 0.01 -6.58
N ALA A 91 7.80 -1.12 -5.94
CA ALA A 91 7.00 -2.18 -6.57
C ALA A 91 5.56 -1.74 -6.80
N ILE A 92 4.92 -1.17 -5.77
CA ILE A 92 3.52 -0.71 -5.87
C ILE A 92 3.41 0.43 -6.89
N SER A 93 4.35 1.37 -6.93
CA SER A 93 4.30 2.48 -7.88
C SER A 93 4.48 2.04 -9.34
N GLU A 94 5.22 0.94 -9.60
CA GLU A 94 5.29 0.33 -10.95
C GLU A 94 3.96 -0.31 -11.34
N HIS A 95 3.33 -1.03 -10.43
CA HIS A 95 1.99 -1.55 -10.64
C HIS A 95 0.99 -0.43 -10.96
N MET A 96 0.99 0.65 -10.16
CA MET A 96 0.15 1.84 -10.38
C MET A 96 0.40 2.45 -11.76
N LEU A 97 1.66 2.61 -12.16
CA LEU A 97 2.00 3.17 -13.48
C LEU A 97 1.52 2.26 -14.61
N GLY A 98 1.72 0.94 -14.47
CA GLY A 98 1.22 -0.05 -15.44
C GLY A 98 -0.30 0.03 -15.62
N CYS A 99 -1.05 0.11 -14.52
CA CYS A 99 -2.51 0.25 -14.55
C CYS A 99 -2.95 1.60 -15.14
N THR A 100 -2.26 2.69 -14.77
CA THR A 100 -2.50 4.03 -15.35
C THR A 100 -2.36 4.00 -16.86
N LEU A 101 -1.24 3.52 -17.38
CA LEU A 101 -0.99 3.42 -18.81
C LEU A 101 -1.96 2.45 -19.49
N GLY A 102 -2.29 1.33 -18.83
CA GLY A 102 -3.28 0.36 -19.30
C GLY A 102 -4.64 0.99 -19.56
N ILE A 103 -5.12 1.83 -18.63
CA ILE A 103 -6.38 2.57 -18.77
C ILE A 103 -6.25 3.66 -19.84
N MET A 104 -5.21 4.49 -19.77
CA MET A 104 -4.98 5.61 -20.70
C MET A 104 -4.90 5.17 -22.15
N LYS A 105 -4.33 4.00 -22.42
CA LYS A 105 -4.13 3.42 -23.76
C LYS A 105 -5.21 2.42 -24.15
N ASN A 106 -6.27 2.26 -23.34
CA ASN A 106 -7.35 1.28 -23.54
C ASN A 106 -6.85 -0.19 -23.61
N LEU A 107 -5.69 -0.54 -23.01
CA LEU A 107 -5.10 -1.87 -23.17
C LEU A 107 -6.01 -2.98 -22.63
N PHE A 108 -6.68 -2.76 -21.51
CA PHE A 108 -7.61 -3.72 -20.94
C PHE A 108 -8.82 -3.94 -21.87
N ARG A 109 -9.36 -2.87 -22.44
CA ARG A 109 -10.47 -2.93 -23.41
C ARG A 109 -10.04 -3.60 -24.72
N TYR A 110 -8.82 -3.32 -25.21
CA TYR A 110 -8.29 -4.02 -26.39
C TYR A 110 -8.07 -5.50 -26.13
N HIS A 111 -7.66 -5.89 -24.89
CA HIS A 111 -7.57 -7.30 -24.51
C HIS A 111 -8.94 -8.01 -24.59
N ASP A 112 -10.02 -7.34 -24.18
CA ASP A 112 -11.37 -7.90 -24.31
C ASP A 112 -11.86 -7.97 -25.76
N LEU A 113 -11.50 -7.00 -26.59
CA LEU A 113 -11.75 -7.07 -28.04
C LEU A 113 -10.97 -8.22 -28.70
N GLN A 114 -9.71 -8.43 -28.30
CA GLN A 114 -8.91 -9.56 -28.76
C GLN A 114 -9.59 -10.91 -28.51
N LYS A 115 -10.17 -11.12 -27.32
CA LYS A 115 -10.94 -12.35 -26.99
C LYS A 115 -12.13 -12.55 -27.93
N ARG A 116 -12.74 -11.44 -28.41
CA ARG A 116 -13.88 -11.43 -29.36
C ARG A 116 -13.45 -11.43 -30.82
N LYS A 117 -12.13 -11.41 -31.11
CA LYS A 117 -11.57 -11.27 -32.48
C LYS A 117 -12.05 -9.99 -33.17
N ASP A 118 -12.27 -8.91 -32.43
CA ASP A 118 -12.77 -7.63 -32.93
C ASP A 118 -11.59 -6.68 -33.18
N TRP A 119 -11.33 -6.35 -34.43
CA TRP A 119 -10.23 -5.49 -34.90
C TRP A 119 -10.73 -4.07 -35.15
N ARG A 120 -11.11 -3.37 -34.08
CA ARG A 120 -11.56 -1.97 -34.21
C ARG A 120 -10.72 -1.02 -33.37
N ASN A 121 -10.68 0.25 -33.79
CA ASN A 121 -10.06 1.32 -33.06
C ASN A 121 -11.05 1.89 -32.02
N LEU A 122 -10.62 2.03 -30.76
CA LEU A 122 -11.42 2.59 -29.66
C LEU A 122 -11.33 4.14 -29.56
N GLY A 123 -10.67 4.78 -30.52
CA GLY A 123 -10.59 6.25 -30.60
C GLY A 123 -9.32 6.82 -29.96
N SER A 124 -9.38 8.12 -29.64
CA SER A 124 -8.25 8.88 -29.09
C SER A 124 -7.83 8.38 -27.71
N VAL A 125 -6.53 8.51 -27.43
CA VAL A 125 -5.93 8.20 -26.14
C VAL A 125 -5.23 9.44 -25.57
N ARG A 126 -5.11 9.50 -24.25
CA ARG A 126 -4.34 10.56 -23.57
C ARG A 126 -2.88 10.19 -23.40
N MET A 127 -2.05 11.20 -23.16
CA MET A 127 -0.64 11.04 -22.85
C MET A 127 -0.35 11.51 -21.42
N LEU A 128 0.54 10.81 -20.75
CA LEU A 128 0.91 11.14 -19.36
C LEU A 128 1.61 12.50 -19.30
N GLU A 129 2.42 12.83 -20.31
CA GLU A 129 3.15 14.10 -20.47
C GLU A 129 2.24 15.35 -20.39
N THR A 130 0.98 15.23 -20.83
CA THR A 130 0.01 16.33 -20.81
C THR A 130 -1.00 16.22 -19.67
N SER A 131 -0.76 15.33 -18.72
CA SER A 131 -1.70 15.04 -17.64
C SER A 131 -1.24 15.63 -16.31
N VAL A 132 -2.22 16.01 -15.48
CA VAL A 132 -2.04 16.36 -14.07
C VAL A 132 -2.29 15.12 -13.23
N VAL A 133 -1.27 14.69 -12.47
CA VAL A 133 -1.31 13.52 -11.60
C VAL A 133 -1.35 13.96 -10.13
N LEU A 134 -2.40 13.62 -9.44
CA LEU A 134 -2.61 13.87 -8.02
C LEU A 134 -2.39 12.57 -7.23
N SER A 135 -1.49 12.56 -6.25
CA SER A 135 -1.38 11.50 -5.27
C SER A 135 -1.95 11.96 -3.93
N VAL A 136 -3.05 11.37 -3.50
CA VAL A 136 -3.62 11.58 -2.16
C VAL A 136 -2.99 10.54 -1.23
N GLY A 137 -2.07 11.01 -0.40
CA GLY A 137 -1.11 10.19 0.33
C GLY A 137 0.23 10.12 -0.43
N ALA A 138 0.99 11.24 -0.50
CA ALA A 138 2.30 11.29 -1.16
C ALA A 138 3.45 10.86 -0.21
N GLY A 139 3.27 9.77 0.54
CA GLY A 139 4.29 9.09 1.34
C GLY A 139 5.22 8.23 0.47
N ASP A 140 5.66 7.07 0.99
CA ASP A 140 6.52 6.13 0.25
C ASP A 140 5.92 5.74 -1.11
N ILE A 141 4.73 5.16 -1.14
CA ILE A 141 4.08 4.65 -2.36
C ILE A 141 3.73 5.80 -3.32
N GLY A 142 2.99 6.79 -2.82
CA GLY A 142 2.53 7.92 -3.64
C GLY A 142 3.68 8.79 -4.13
N GLY A 143 4.74 8.98 -3.34
CA GLY A 143 5.94 9.69 -3.74
C GLY A 143 6.69 8.98 -4.88
N HIS A 144 6.89 7.67 -4.77
CA HIS A 144 7.49 6.88 -5.85
C HIS A 144 6.64 6.89 -7.13
N TYR A 145 5.30 6.90 -7.00
CA TYR A 145 4.41 7.01 -8.15
C TYR A 145 4.52 8.38 -8.83
N LEU A 146 4.48 9.47 -8.05
CA LEU A 146 4.67 10.82 -8.58
C LEU A 146 6.04 10.98 -9.26
N HIS A 147 7.11 10.42 -8.67
CA HIS A 147 8.45 10.45 -9.27
C HIS A 147 8.46 9.78 -10.66
N LYS A 148 7.85 8.60 -10.81
CA LYS A 148 7.73 7.92 -12.11
C LYS A 148 6.90 8.74 -13.11
N CYS A 149 5.76 9.28 -12.68
CA CYS A 149 4.92 10.12 -13.53
C CYS A 149 5.64 11.40 -13.97
N LYS A 150 6.38 12.06 -13.06
CA LYS A 150 7.20 13.23 -13.35
C LYS A 150 8.28 12.93 -14.38
N SER A 151 8.95 11.77 -14.26
CA SER A 151 9.97 11.33 -15.22
C SER A 151 9.41 11.11 -16.63
N LEU A 152 8.10 10.88 -16.75
CA LEU A 152 7.35 10.78 -18.01
C LEU A 152 6.68 12.08 -18.44
N GLY A 153 7.03 13.22 -17.82
CA GLY A 153 6.61 14.55 -18.21
C GLY A 153 5.32 15.06 -17.56
N ALA A 154 4.65 14.30 -16.69
CA ALA A 154 3.41 14.74 -16.04
C ALA A 154 3.62 15.93 -15.11
N TYR A 155 2.57 16.74 -14.94
CA TYR A 155 2.48 17.70 -13.83
C TYR A 155 2.02 16.98 -12.58
N THR A 156 2.75 17.09 -11.48
CA THR A 156 2.57 16.24 -10.30
C THR A 156 2.21 17.02 -9.05
N ILE A 157 1.19 16.55 -8.33
CA ILE A 157 0.69 17.17 -7.10
C ILE A 157 0.68 16.11 -6.00
N GLY A 158 1.39 16.38 -4.90
CA GLY A 158 1.43 15.53 -3.72
C GLY A 158 0.54 16.06 -2.60
N ILE A 159 -0.33 15.22 -2.03
CA ILE A 159 -1.12 15.50 -0.84
C ILE A 159 -0.57 14.71 0.34
N ARG A 160 -0.32 15.39 1.46
CA ARG A 160 0.05 14.80 2.75
C ARG A 160 -0.83 15.34 3.87
N ARG A 161 -0.81 14.69 5.03
CA ARG A 161 -1.58 15.15 6.19
C ARG A 161 -1.33 16.63 6.51
N LYS A 162 -0.06 17.04 6.50
CA LYS A 162 0.37 18.44 6.61
C LYS A 162 1.17 18.79 5.37
N ALA A 163 0.97 20.00 4.85
CA ALA A 163 1.85 20.53 3.80
C ALA A 163 3.28 20.65 4.35
N HIS A 164 4.24 20.33 3.52
CA HIS A 164 5.65 20.54 3.80
C HIS A 164 6.40 20.87 2.49
N GLU A 165 7.68 21.10 2.58
CA GLU A 165 8.50 21.38 1.41
C GLU A 165 8.31 20.29 0.34
N LYS A 166 8.08 20.72 -0.89
CA LYS A 166 7.84 19.81 -2.01
C LYS A 166 9.09 19.02 -2.34
N ALA A 167 8.89 17.74 -2.64
CA ALA A 167 9.97 16.90 -3.14
C ALA A 167 10.35 17.31 -4.58
N PRO A 168 11.57 17.00 -5.05
CA PRO A 168 12.02 17.36 -6.40
C PRO A 168 11.14 16.84 -7.54
N TYR A 169 10.38 15.81 -7.28
CA TYR A 169 9.43 15.21 -8.22
C TYR A 169 8.00 15.71 -8.07
N GLU A 170 7.76 16.73 -7.27
CA GLU A 170 6.46 17.38 -7.08
C GLU A 170 6.48 18.81 -7.65
N ASP A 171 5.48 19.16 -8.47
CA ASP A 171 5.25 20.54 -8.87
C ASP A 171 4.52 21.32 -7.77
N GLU A 172 3.60 20.64 -7.05
CA GLU A 172 2.91 21.18 -5.88
C GLU A 172 2.90 20.16 -4.74
N SER A 173 3.01 20.65 -3.49
CA SER A 173 2.82 19.89 -2.26
C SER A 173 1.77 20.59 -1.39
N LEU A 174 0.68 19.89 -1.09
CA LEU A 174 -0.50 20.46 -0.44
C LEU A 174 -0.92 19.64 0.78
N ALA A 175 -1.69 20.26 1.67
CA ALA A 175 -2.26 19.59 2.83
C ALA A 175 -3.52 18.79 2.48
N PHE A 176 -3.85 17.77 3.27
CA PHE A 176 -5.02 16.92 3.10
C PHE A 176 -6.34 17.69 3.07
N SER A 177 -6.42 18.82 3.80
CA SER A 177 -7.58 19.72 3.80
C SER A 177 -7.84 20.41 2.45
N GLN A 178 -6.87 20.40 1.53
CA GLN A 178 -6.96 21.05 0.22
C GLN A 178 -7.34 20.06 -0.91
N VAL A 179 -7.66 18.81 -0.59
CA VAL A 179 -8.01 17.77 -1.59
C VAL A 179 -9.15 18.24 -2.49
N ASP A 180 -10.22 18.78 -1.91
CA ASP A 180 -11.42 19.18 -2.68
C ASP A 180 -11.12 20.28 -3.70
N ASP A 181 -10.17 21.18 -3.41
CA ASP A 181 -9.77 22.27 -4.31
C ASP A 181 -8.94 21.77 -5.53
N VAL A 182 -8.29 20.61 -5.36
CA VAL A 182 -7.36 20.06 -6.35
C VAL A 182 -7.99 19.00 -7.23
N LEU A 183 -8.99 18.27 -6.74
CA LEU A 183 -9.68 17.22 -7.50
C LEU A 183 -10.14 17.68 -8.90
N PRO A 184 -10.72 18.89 -9.09
CA PRO A 184 -11.14 19.37 -10.41
C PRO A 184 -9.98 19.62 -11.39
N ARG A 185 -8.74 19.63 -10.93
CA ARG A 185 -7.54 19.88 -11.76
C ARG A 185 -6.89 18.58 -12.24
N ALA A 186 -7.11 17.47 -11.54
CA ALA A 186 -6.41 16.23 -11.75
C ALA A 186 -7.03 15.36 -12.87
N ASP A 187 -6.18 14.89 -13.79
CA ASP A 187 -6.54 13.90 -14.80
C ASP A 187 -6.42 12.47 -14.26
N ILE A 188 -5.53 12.28 -13.28
CA ILE A 188 -5.30 11.01 -12.60
C ILE A 188 -5.25 11.29 -11.11
N VAL A 189 -6.07 10.57 -10.34
CA VAL A 189 -6.11 10.62 -8.87
C VAL A 189 -5.69 9.26 -8.34
N ALA A 190 -4.59 9.23 -7.60
CA ALA A 190 -4.03 8.01 -7.01
C ALA A 190 -4.14 8.06 -5.48
N LEU A 191 -4.73 7.02 -4.89
CA LEU A 191 -4.93 6.90 -3.46
C LEU A 191 -3.93 5.89 -2.88
N SER A 192 -3.12 6.35 -1.92
CA SER A 192 -2.24 5.52 -1.08
C SER A 192 -2.36 5.90 0.39
N LEU A 193 -3.62 6.02 0.83
CA LEU A 193 -3.98 6.42 2.18
C LEU A 193 -3.94 5.24 3.16
N PRO A 194 -3.47 5.43 4.41
CA PRO A 194 -3.69 4.48 5.49
C PRO A 194 -5.18 4.47 5.87
N GLU A 195 -5.62 3.41 6.55
CA GLU A 195 -6.96 3.36 7.13
C GLU A 195 -6.97 4.07 8.48
N THR A 196 -7.70 5.16 8.55
CA THR A 196 -7.93 5.97 9.75
C THR A 196 -9.36 6.47 9.77
N ARG A 197 -9.81 7.02 10.91
CA ARG A 197 -11.15 7.64 11.01
C ARG A 197 -11.37 8.77 9.99
N GLU A 198 -10.30 9.45 9.57
CA GLU A 198 -10.38 10.56 8.62
C GLU A 198 -10.40 10.09 7.16
N THR A 199 -9.92 8.87 6.88
CA THR A 199 -9.79 8.35 5.52
C THR A 199 -10.85 7.33 5.12
N ILE A 200 -11.55 6.72 6.08
CA ILE A 200 -12.69 5.83 5.81
C ILE A 200 -13.82 6.62 5.14
N GLY A 201 -14.28 6.14 3.99
CA GLY A 201 -15.35 6.78 3.20
C GLY A 201 -14.99 8.17 2.69
N PHE A 202 -13.70 8.51 2.66
CA PHE A 202 -13.27 9.85 2.27
C PHE A 202 -13.63 10.18 0.81
N PHE A 203 -13.54 9.22 -0.11
CA PHE A 203 -14.02 9.35 -1.48
C PHE A 203 -15.46 8.85 -1.60
N ASP A 204 -16.38 9.70 -1.21
CA ASP A 204 -17.83 9.58 -1.40
C ASP A 204 -18.27 10.10 -2.79
N TYR A 205 -19.56 10.00 -3.12
CA TYR A 205 -20.13 10.49 -4.38
C TYR A 205 -19.78 11.95 -4.64
N ARG A 206 -19.82 12.80 -3.61
CA ARG A 206 -19.51 14.23 -3.73
C ARG A 206 -18.07 14.44 -4.22
N ARG A 207 -17.06 13.80 -3.59
CA ARG A 207 -15.65 13.93 -3.99
C ARG A 207 -15.37 13.27 -5.33
N LEU A 208 -15.95 12.13 -5.59
CA LEU A 208 -15.86 11.48 -6.90
C LEU A 208 -16.42 12.39 -8.01
N SER A 209 -17.50 13.13 -7.73
CA SER A 209 -18.09 14.10 -8.67
C SER A 209 -17.24 15.37 -8.86
N LEU A 210 -16.36 15.73 -7.91
CA LEU A 210 -15.42 16.84 -8.07
C LEU A 210 -14.25 16.51 -9.00
N MET A 211 -13.96 15.21 -9.23
CA MET A 211 -12.95 14.82 -10.20
C MET A 211 -13.33 15.29 -11.60
N LYS A 212 -12.32 15.51 -12.44
CA LYS A 212 -12.61 15.82 -13.86
C LYS A 212 -13.47 14.72 -14.48
N LYS A 213 -14.37 15.13 -15.36
CA LYS A 213 -14.97 14.19 -16.30
C LYS A 213 -13.84 13.51 -17.08
N ASP A 214 -13.94 12.20 -17.22
CA ASP A 214 -12.91 11.35 -17.82
C ASP A 214 -11.59 11.24 -17.01
N ALA A 215 -11.58 11.60 -15.73
CA ALA A 215 -10.45 11.30 -14.85
C ALA A 215 -10.28 9.78 -14.62
N ILE A 216 -9.07 9.42 -14.23
CA ILE A 216 -8.72 8.05 -13.80
C ILE A 216 -8.56 8.04 -12.28
N LEU A 217 -9.14 7.04 -11.61
CA LEU A 217 -8.94 6.79 -10.19
C LEU A 217 -8.13 5.51 -9.97
N LEU A 218 -7.13 5.56 -9.10
CA LEU A 218 -6.36 4.39 -8.64
C LEU A 218 -6.46 4.30 -7.13
N ASN A 219 -6.67 3.10 -6.59
CA ASN A 219 -6.59 2.87 -5.14
C ASN A 219 -5.70 1.65 -4.83
N VAL A 220 -4.58 1.92 -4.17
CA VAL A 220 -3.63 0.93 -3.65
C VAL A 220 -3.40 1.06 -2.15
N GLY A 221 -4.16 1.93 -1.49
CA GLY A 221 -4.08 2.18 -0.04
C GLY A 221 -4.94 1.20 0.75
N ARG A 222 -6.21 1.57 0.95
CA ARG A 222 -7.23 0.73 1.60
C ARG A 222 -8.56 0.88 0.87
N GLY A 223 -9.29 -0.24 0.75
CA GLY A 223 -10.60 -0.27 0.11
C GLY A 223 -11.60 0.67 0.76
N SER A 224 -11.58 0.71 2.08
CA SER A 224 -12.45 1.57 2.91
C SER A 224 -12.31 3.09 2.64
N ALA A 225 -11.26 3.53 1.92
CA ALA A 225 -11.11 4.94 1.57
C ALA A 225 -12.13 5.42 0.52
N VAL A 226 -12.72 4.50 -0.25
CA VAL A 226 -13.70 4.79 -1.30
C VAL A 226 -15.03 4.14 -0.95
N VAL A 227 -16.11 4.92 -1.00
CA VAL A 227 -17.46 4.38 -0.85
C VAL A 227 -17.83 3.62 -2.12
N THR A 228 -17.87 2.30 -2.04
CA THR A 228 -17.96 1.41 -3.19
C THR A 228 -19.23 1.63 -4.03
N ASP A 229 -20.38 1.80 -3.41
CA ASP A 229 -21.66 2.03 -4.10
C ASP A 229 -21.64 3.36 -4.87
N ASP A 230 -21.05 4.39 -4.28
CA ASP A 230 -20.87 5.71 -4.90
C ASP A 230 -19.93 5.62 -6.10
N LEU A 231 -18.86 4.81 -6.00
CA LEU A 231 -17.94 4.56 -7.10
C LEU A 231 -18.63 3.85 -8.26
N VAL A 232 -19.37 2.78 -7.99
CA VAL A 232 -20.14 2.05 -9.02
C VAL A 232 -21.12 2.99 -9.71
N ARG A 233 -21.82 3.81 -8.94
CA ARG A 233 -22.79 4.79 -9.46
C ARG A 233 -22.11 5.78 -10.39
N ILE A 234 -21.03 6.45 -9.97
CA ILE A 234 -20.37 7.52 -10.74
C ILE A 234 -19.73 6.97 -12.03
N VAL A 235 -19.23 5.73 -12.01
CA VAL A 235 -18.69 5.05 -13.20
C VAL A 235 -19.80 4.71 -14.18
N ASN A 236 -20.95 4.22 -13.71
CA ASN A 236 -22.12 3.93 -14.55
C ASN A 236 -22.74 5.19 -15.15
N GLU A 237 -22.63 6.33 -14.52
CA GLU A 237 -23.00 7.66 -15.05
C GLU A 237 -22.02 8.14 -16.15
N GLY A 238 -20.91 7.42 -16.38
CA GLY A 238 -19.92 7.74 -17.40
C GLY A 238 -19.04 8.94 -17.05
N HIS A 239 -18.89 9.25 -15.75
CA HIS A 239 -18.09 10.39 -15.29
C HIS A 239 -16.58 10.10 -15.35
N LEU A 240 -16.13 8.87 -14.98
CA LEU A 240 -14.73 8.49 -14.98
C LEU A 240 -14.33 7.70 -16.24
N ALA A 241 -13.12 7.91 -16.74
CA ALA A 241 -12.54 7.15 -17.84
C ALA A 241 -12.21 5.71 -17.47
N GLY A 242 -11.80 5.50 -16.23
CA GLY A 242 -11.49 4.19 -15.70
C GLY A 242 -11.04 4.24 -14.25
N VAL A 243 -11.14 3.11 -13.59
CA VAL A 243 -10.77 2.92 -12.19
C VAL A 243 -9.91 1.66 -12.06
N HIS A 244 -8.86 1.72 -11.27
CA HIS A 244 -8.12 0.54 -10.85
C HIS A 244 -8.13 0.42 -9.33
N LEU A 245 -8.53 -0.74 -8.82
CA LEU A 245 -8.58 -1.06 -7.40
C LEU A 245 -7.67 -2.28 -7.14
N ASP A 246 -6.58 -2.10 -6.43
CA ASP A 246 -5.81 -3.23 -5.88
C ASP A 246 -6.35 -3.63 -4.50
N VAL A 247 -7.14 -2.75 -3.89
CA VAL A 247 -7.77 -2.93 -2.59
C VAL A 247 -9.27 -2.62 -2.68
N THR A 248 -10.08 -3.42 -1.97
CA THR A 248 -11.55 -3.29 -1.94
C THR A 248 -12.08 -3.36 -0.51
N ASP A 249 -13.32 -3.01 -0.32
CA ASP A 249 -14.05 -3.24 0.92
C ASP A 249 -15.43 -3.83 0.57
N PRO A 250 -15.68 -5.12 0.95
CA PRO A 250 -14.82 -6.04 1.72
C PRO A 250 -13.64 -6.65 0.93
N GLU A 251 -12.68 -7.24 1.66
CA GLU A 251 -11.62 -8.12 1.15
C GLU A 251 -11.66 -9.49 1.86
N PRO A 252 -11.65 -10.62 1.11
CA PRO A 252 -11.76 -10.74 -0.36
C PRO A 252 -13.07 -10.18 -0.92
N LEU A 253 -13.03 -9.70 -2.17
CA LEU A 253 -14.22 -9.22 -2.86
C LEU A 253 -15.17 -10.40 -3.17
N PRO A 254 -16.45 -10.39 -2.72
CA PRO A 254 -17.41 -11.45 -3.00
C PRO A 254 -17.64 -11.67 -4.50
N GLU A 255 -17.94 -12.91 -4.90
CA GLU A 255 -18.08 -13.31 -6.31
C GLU A 255 -19.26 -12.58 -7.02
N ASP A 256 -20.30 -12.24 -6.29
CA ASP A 256 -21.50 -11.54 -6.77
C ASP A 256 -21.38 -9.99 -6.69
N HIS A 257 -20.22 -9.47 -6.26
CA HIS A 257 -20.06 -8.05 -6.03
C HIS A 257 -20.11 -7.23 -7.34
N PRO A 258 -20.83 -6.07 -7.38
CA PRO A 258 -20.99 -5.24 -8.58
C PRO A 258 -19.69 -4.78 -9.24
N LEU A 259 -18.61 -4.59 -8.48
CA LEU A 259 -17.29 -4.17 -9.01
C LEU A 259 -16.77 -5.11 -10.11
N TRP A 260 -17.07 -6.43 -10.08
CA TRP A 260 -16.62 -7.38 -11.08
C TRP A 260 -17.19 -7.12 -12.48
N ASN A 261 -18.41 -6.60 -12.52
CA ASN A 261 -19.17 -6.45 -13.77
C ASN A 261 -19.35 -4.99 -14.19
N THR A 262 -18.86 -4.01 -13.39
CA THR A 262 -18.92 -2.59 -13.75
C THR A 262 -17.85 -2.29 -14.80
N GLU A 263 -18.30 -1.90 -16.01
CA GLU A 263 -17.38 -1.55 -17.10
C GLU A 263 -16.41 -0.43 -16.67
N ARG A 264 -15.15 -0.54 -17.07
CA ARG A 264 -14.06 0.41 -16.74
C ARG A 264 -13.57 0.37 -15.29
N ILE A 265 -14.05 -0.56 -14.46
CA ILE A 265 -13.42 -0.87 -13.18
C ILE A 265 -12.54 -2.12 -13.37
N TYR A 266 -11.30 -2.03 -12.97
CA TYR A 266 -10.31 -3.11 -13.04
C TYR A 266 -9.84 -3.41 -11.63
N VAL A 267 -9.95 -4.67 -11.22
CA VAL A 267 -9.62 -5.12 -9.87
C VAL A 267 -8.42 -6.07 -9.92
N THR A 268 -7.46 -5.86 -9.02
CA THR A 268 -6.41 -6.85 -8.70
C THR A 268 -6.53 -7.25 -7.23
N PRO A 269 -6.21 -8.53 -6.87
CA PRO A 269 -6.54 -9.07 -5.55
C PRO A 269 -5.47 -8.73 -4.49
N HIS A 270 -5.27 -7.43 -4.22
CA HIS A 270 -4.32 -6.89 -3.24
C HIS A 270 -2.91 -7.47 -3.43
N ILE A 271 -2.39 -7.36 -4.66
CA ILE A 271 -1.13 -8.00 -5.07
C ILE A 271 0.01 -7.01 -5.32
N ALA A 272 -0.29 -5.72 -5.45
CA ALA A 272 0.71 -4.71 -5.82
C ALA A 272 1.87 -4.63 -4.82
N GLY A 273 1.62 -4.91 -3.54
CA GLY A 273 2.58 -4.86 -2.44
C GLY A 273 2.98 -6.22 -1.85
N ARG A 274 2.72 -7.33 -2.53
CA ARG A 274 3.19 -8.65 -2.07
C ARG A 274 4.66 -8.88 -2.46
N PHE A 275 5.25 -9.96 -1.89
CA PHE A 275 6.64 -10.37 -2.22
C PHE A 275 6.77 -11.02 -3.59
N ASN A 276 5.87 -10.71 -4.52
CA ASN A 276 5.97 -11.11 -5.92
C ASN A 276 7.19 -10.47 -6.62
N ALA A 277 7.61 -9.29 -6.13
CA ALA A 277 8.90 -8.70 -6.47
C ALA A 277 9.89 -9.02 -5.33
N GLU A 278 10.89 -9.84 -5.60
CA GLU A 278 11.87 -10.29 -4.61
C GLU A 278 12.57 -9.13 -3.90
N VAL A 279 12.87 -8.06 -4.62
CA VAL A 279 13.47 -6.82 -4.08
C VAL A 279 12.63 -6.18 -2.95
N THR A 280 11.33 -6.43 -2.90
CA THR A 280 10.48 -5.94 -1.80
C THR A 280 10.82 -6.65 -0.50
N LEU A 281 10.99 -7.98 -0.55
CA LEU A 281 11.40 -8.75 0.62
C LEU A 281 12.79 -8.32 1.10
N ASP A 282 13.75 -8.08 0.19
CA ASP A 282 15.08 -7.61 0.54
C ASP A 282 15.04 -6.29 1.33
N ARG A 283 14.23 -5.33 0.89
CA ARG A 283 14.04 -4.06 1.60
C ARG A 283 13.39 -4.21 2.97
N VAL A 284 12.43 -5.12 3.10
CA VAL A 284 11.81 -5.44 4.39
C VAL A 284 12.83 -6.05 5.33
N LEU A 285 13.69 -6.95 4.83
CA LEU A 285 14.78 -7.55 5.60
C LEU A 285 15.86 -6.52 5.99
N ASP A 286 16.15 -5.55 5.12
CA ASP A 286 17.07 -4.44 5.43
C ASP A 286 16.55 -3.57 6.58
N ILE A 287 15.26 -3.23 6.56
CA ILE A 287 14.61 -2.48 7.66
C ILE A 287 14.67 -3.29 8.96
N PHE A 288 14.33 -4.59 8.89
CA PHE A 288 14.43 -5.47 10.06
C PHE A 288 15.87 -5.54 10.60
N SER A 289 16.87 -5.72 9.74
CA SER A 289 18.28 -5.84 10.13
C SER A 289 18.77 -4.57 10.83
N LYS A 290 18.39 -3.39 10.34
CA LYS A 290 18.71 -2.10 10.98
C LYS A 290 18.07 -2.01 12.36
N ASN A 291 16.77 -2.29 12.46
CA ASN A 291 16.05 -2.27 13.72
C ASN A 291 16.58 -3.32 14.72
N LEU A 292 17.01 -4.48 14.24
CA LEU A 292 17.65 -5.47 15.08
C LEU A 292 18.99 -4.95 15.65
N ALA A 293 19.80 -4.31 14.82
CA ALA A 293 21.05 -3.68 15.27
C ALA A 293 20.78 -2.59 16.32
N HIS A 294 19.74 -1.78 16.13
CA HIS A 294 19.30 -0.76 17.09
C HIS A 294 18.83 -1.40 18.39
N ALA A 295 18.01 -2.45 18.32
CA ALA A 295 17.52 -3.18 19.50
C ALA A 295 18.66 -3.73 20.38
N LEU A 296 19.70 -4.33 19.75
CA LEU A 296 20.85 -4.90 20.45
C LEU A 296 21.74 -3.85 21.11
N LYS A 297 21.71 -2.61 20.59
CA LYS A 297 22.48 -1.47 21.14
C LYS A 297 21.65 -0.55 22.05
N ASN A 298 20.36 -0.84 22.25
CA ASN A 298 19.39 0.04 22.91
C ASN A 298 19.27 1.42 22.24
N GLU A 299 19.38 1.47 20.92
CA GLU A 299 19.16 2.64 20.08
C GLU A 299 17.69 2.76 19.68
N PRO A 300 17.18 3.95 19.30
CA PRO A 300 15.81 4.15 18.85
C PRO A 300 15.52 3.36 17.55
N PHE A 301 14.35 2.72 17.48
CA PHE A 301 13.90 2.03 16.27
C PHE A 301 13.50 3.01 15.16
N GLU A 302 13.71 2.61 13.91
CA GLU A 302 13.08 3.22 12.74
C GLU A 302 11.63 2.71 12.55
N ASN A 303 10.77 3.51 11.92
CA ASN A 303 9.40 3.14 11.56
C ASN A 303 8.54 2.66 12.75
N VAL A 304 8.71 3.30 13.91
CA VAL A 304 7.82 3.05 15.06
C VAL A 304 6.41 3.51 14.72
N VAL A 305 5.45 2.62 14.90
CA VAL A 305 4.03 2.91 14.64
C VAL A 305 3.46 3.80 15.76
N ASP A 306 2.95 4.96 15.40
CA ASP A 306 2.14 5.79 16.29
C ASP A 306 0.73 5.21 16.38
N ARG A 307 0.44 4.54 17.49
CA ARG A 307 -0.85 3.85 17.70
C ARG A 307 -2.03 4.81 17.84
N SER A 308 -1.78 6.08 18.17
CA SER A 308 -2.84 7.09 18.29
C SER A 308 -3.43 7.45 16.93
N ILE A 309 -2.65 7.31 15.88
CA ILE A 309 -3.02 7.63 14.49
C ILE A 309 -3.08 6.38 13.58
N GLY A 310 -2.57 5.23 14.06
CA GLY A 310 -2.69 3.93 13.40
C GLY A 310 -1.63 3.62 12.32
N TYR A 311 -0.56 4.43 12.19
CA TYR A 311 0.54 4.20 11.24
C TYR A 311 1.84 4.91 11.63
#